data_7c9204440498bd3499f7d82c3f04c87c
#
_entry.id   7c9204440498bd3499f7d82c3f04c87c
#
_cell.length_a   1.000
_cell.length_b   1.000
_cell.length_c   1.000
_cell.angle_alpha   90.00
_cell.angle_beta   90.00
_cell.angle_gamma   90.00
#
_symmetry.space_group_name_H-M   'P 1'
#
loop_
_entity.id
_entity.type
_entity.pdbx_description
1 polymer ?
#
loop_
_entity_poly.entity_id
_entity_poly.type
_entity_poly.pdbx_seq_one_letter_code
_entity_poly.pdbx_strand_id
1 'polypeptide(L)'
;DLRRSRGLGDVYKRQPYMTFNTFDYLNYKVRILRASFTGEQGYEIYVPPKYALTLWERIFYYSRDVNLVPYGTETMHLLRAEKGYIIVGQETDGTVTPLDLNLNWMIGKKKKDFIGKRSLTRSDIIKDDRKQLVGLVPIDKSYGIEEGQHVIEDKNIPSQIDKPIKMLGHVTSSYFSPTLNHSIAMALIKEGNRKIGSQIYVSTSNMNVIPVEVVKPNFLDPENKRLLS
;
A
#
# COMPACT_ATOMS: atom_id res chain seq x y z
N ASP A 1 22.33 -7.06 -28.98
CA ASP A 1 22.39 -8.49 -28.61
C ASP A 1 22.40 -8.62 -27.09
N LEU A 2 21.21 -8.79 -26.49
CA LEU A 2 21.04 -8.94 -25.04
C LEU A 2 21.68 -10.24 -24.52
N ARG A 3 21.97 -11.23 -25.37
CA ARG A 3 22.75 -12.41 -24.98
C ARG A 3 24.25 -12.07 -24.74
N ARG A 4 24.77 -11.03 -25.34
CA ARG A 4 26.12 -10.51 -25.05
C ARG A 4 26.15 -9.62 -23.81
N SER A 5 25.00 -9.19 -23.29
CA SER A 5 24.93 -8.44 -22.05
C SER A 5 24.87 -9.35 -20.80
N ARG A 6 25.55 -10.52 -20.81
CA ARG A 6 25.71 -11.32 -19.59
C ARG A 6 26.20 -10.49 -18.39
N GLY A 7 26.86 -9.36 -18.65
CA GLY A 7 27.27 -8.40 -17.62
C GLY A 7 26.16 -7.46 -17.15
N LEU A 8 25.17 -7.09 -17.98
CA LEU A 8 24.08 -6.19 -17.57
C LEU A 8 23.07 -6.92 -16.65
N GLY A 9 22.71 -8.17 -16.93
CA GLY A 9 21.80 -8.94 -16.08
C GLY A 9 22.31 -9.10 -14.65
N ASP A 10 23.61 -9.28 -14.46
CA ASP A 10 24.23 -9.35 -13.14
C ASP A 10 24.33 -7.99 -12.45
N VAL A 11 24.44 -6.91 -13.19
CA VAL A 11 24.45 -5.53 -12.65
C VAL A 11 23.08 -5.16 -12.09
N TYR A 12 21.99 -5.53 -12.76
CA TYR A 12 20.63 -5.26 -12.26
C TYR A 12 20.32 -6.05 -10.99
N LYS A 13 20.67 -7.33 -10.93
CA LYS A 13 20.48 -8.18 -9.75
C LYS A 13 21.21 -7.67 -8.51
N ARG A 14 22.31 -6.91 -8.71
CA ARG A 14 23.12 -6.32 -7.64
C ARG A 14 22.78 -4.86 -7.33
N GLN A 15 21.87 -4.25 -8.09
CA GLN A 15 21.48 -2.87 -7.83
C GLN A 15 20.79 -2.78 -6.46
N PRO A 16 21.28 -1.96 -5.51
CA PRO A 16 20.62 -1.82 -4.22
C PRO A 16 19.21 -1.26 -4.35
N TYR A 17 18.31 -1.68 -3.45
CA TYR A 17 16.96 -1.15 -3.37
C TYR A 17 16.99 0.38 -3.19
N MET A 18 16.04 1.08 -3.82
CA MET A 18 15.94 2.55 -3.86
C MET A 18 17.15 3.26 -4.50
N THR A 19 17.84 2.60 -5.42
CA THR A 19 18.85 3.23 -6.26
C THR A 19 18.45 3.22 -7.72
N PHE A 20 19.01 4.13 -8.51
CA PHE A 20 18.82 4.13 -9.97
C PHE A 20 20.16 4.14 -10.70
N ASN A 21 20.14 3.59 -11.91
CA ASN A 21 21.24 3.66 -12.84
C ASN A 21 20.74 4.16 -14.21
N THR A 22 21.63 4.82 -14.95
CA THR A 22 21.34 5.28 -16.31
C THR A 22 22.26 4.58 -17.28
N PHE A 23 21.69 4.05 -18.35
CA PHE A 23 22.39 3.28 -19.39
C PHE A 23 22.13 3.90 -20.75
N ASP A 24 23.10 3.77 -21.64
CA ASP A 24 22.88 4.01 -23.05
C ASP A 24 22.36 2.73 -23.71
N TYR A 25 21.17 2.81 -24.28
CA TYR A 25 20.55 1.71 -25.00
C TYR A 25 20.17 2.15 -26.39
N LEU A 26 20.73 1.49 -27.43
CA LEU A 26 20.69 1.98 -28.79
C LEU A 26 21.21 3.42 -28.86
N ASN A 27 20.37 4.38 -29.21
CA ASN A 27 20.73 5.79 -29.33
C ASN A 27 20.01 6.68 -28.30
N TYR A 28 19.59 6.10 -27.16
CA TYR A 28 18.90 6.85 -26.11
C TYR A 28 19.26 6.35 -24.71
N LYS A 29 19.00 7.20 -23.73
CA LYS A 29 19.25 6.86 -22.34
C LYS A 29 18.04 6.17 -21.73
N VAL A 30 18.30 5.05 -21.05
CA VAL A 30 17.33 4.31 -20.23
C VAL A 30 17.76 4.48 -18.77
N ARG A 31 16.83 4.89 -17.92
CA ARG A 31 17.03 4.93 -16.48
C ARG A 31 16.24 3.79 -15.84
N ILE A 32 16.90 3.01 -15.01
CA ILE A 32 16.27 1.92 -14.26
C ILE A 32 16.37 2.23 -12.77
N LEU A 33 15.23 2.32 -12.11
CA LEU A 33 15.12 2.48 -10.67
C LEU A 33 14.71 1.12 -10.07
N ARG A 34 15.48 0.63 -9.10
CA ARG A 34 15.06 -0.51 -8.29
C ARG A 34 14.15 -0.04 -7.18
N ALA A 35 12.87 -0.05 -7.45
CA ALA A 35 11.80 0.29 -6.52
C ALA A 35 10.62 -0.63 -6.76
N SER A 36 9.73 -0.73 -5.78
CA SER A 36 8.54 -1.56 -5.88
C SER A 36 7.39 -0.93 -5.14
N PHE A 37 6.26 -0.85 -5.79
CA PHE A 37 4.98 -0.49 -5.17
C PHE A 37 4.15 -1.72 -4.81
N THR A 38 4.46 -2.87 -5.40
CA THR A 38 3.77 -4.15 -5.15
C THR A 38 4.33 -4.92 -3.95
N GLY A 39 5.48 -4.50 -3.42
CA GLY A 39 6.16 -5.20 -2.34
C GLY A 39 6.98 -6.42 -2.76
N GLU A 40 7.02 -6.73 -4.04
CA GLU A 40 7.88 -7.74 -4.65
C GLU A 40 9.16 -7.10 -5.20
N GLN A 41 10.15 -7.89 -5.60
CA GLN A 41 11.30 -7.36 -6.32
C GLN A 41 10.83 -6.68 -7.61
N GLY A 42 11.11 -5.39 -7.76
CA GLY A 42 10.60 -4.60 -8.85
C GLY A 42 11.60 -3.62 -9.44
N TYR A 43 11.35 -3.23 -10.68
CA TYR A 43 12.11 -2.22 -11.40
C TYR A 43 11.18 -1.30 -12.18
N GLU A 44 11.46 -0.02 -12.13
CA GLU A 44 10.82 0.98 -12.98
C GLU A 44 11.78 1.40 -14.09
N ILE A 45 11.29 1.34 -15.34
CA ILE A 45 12.12 1.63 -16.51
C ILE A 45 11.63 2.92 -17.15
N TYR A 46 12.48 3.93 -17.15
CA TYR A 46 12.18 5.26 -17.71
C TYR A 46 12.90 5.45 -19.03
N VAL A 47 12.13 5.77 -20.07
CA VAL A 47 12.61 6.04 -21.42
C VAL A 47 11.90 7.25 -22.02
N PRO A 48 12.49 7.95 -23.00
CA PRO A 48 11.76 8.98 -23.75
C PRO A 48 10.53 8.37 -24.43
N PRO A 49 9.36 9.04 -24.42
CA PRO A 49 8.08 8.48 -24.90
C PRO A 49 8.14 7.85 -26.29
N LYS A 50 8.88 8.43 -27.21
CA LYS A 50 9.04 7.92 -28.59
C LYS A 50 9.66 6.52 -28.69
N TYR A 51 10.31 6.03 -27.63
CA TYR A 51 10.95 4.71 -27.58
C TYR A 51 10.19 3.70 -26.71
N ALA A 52 9.13 4.13 -26.02
CA ALA A 52 8.41 3.29 -25.06
C ALA A 52 7.83 2.04 -25.71
N LEU A 53 7.15 2.18 -26.85
CA LEU A 53 6.58 1.05 -27.59
C LEU A 53 7.68 0.06 -28.05
N THR A 54 8.74 0.55 -28.63
CA THR A 54 9.87 -0.29 -29.07
C THR A 54 10.49 -1.07 -27.93
N LEU A 55 10.66 -0.43 -26.76
CA LEU A 55 11.19 -1.11 -25.58
C LEU A 55 10.23 -2.17 -25.08
N TRP A 56 8.93 -1.86 -25.01
CA TRP A 56 7.89 -2.81 -24.61
C TRP A 56 7.89 -4.05 -25.49
N GLU A 57 7.84 -3.89 -26.81
CA GLU A 57 7.84 -4.99 -27.77
C GLU A 57 9.13 -5.85 -27.65
N ARG A 58 10.29 -5.21 -27.41
CA ARG A 58 11.54 -5.93 -27.20
C ARG A 58 11.57 -6.72 -25.91
N ILE A 59 11.00 -6.20 -24.82
CA ILE A 59 10.88 -6.93 -23.55
C ILE A 59 10.09 -8.24 -23.81
N PHE A 60 8.95 -8.18 -24.48
CA PHE A 60 8.17 -9.38 -24.82
C PHE A 60 8.92 -10.30 -25.79
N TYR A 61 9.59 -9.74 -26.79
CA TYR A 61 10.37 -10.51 -27.75
C TYR A 61 11.48 -11.33 -27.09
N TYR A 62 12.22 -10.73 -26.17
CA TYR A 62 13.34 -11.40 -25.50
C TYR A 62 12.93 -12.25 -24.27
N SER A 63 11.71 -12.12 -23.80
CA SER A 63 11.17 -12.89 -22.68
C SER A 63 10.35 -14.11 -23.11
N ARG A 64 10.47 -14.58 -24.34
CA ARG A 64 9.70 -15.71 -24.87
C ARG A 64 9.95 -17.02 -24.13
N ASP A 65 11.14 -17.18 -23.57
CA ASP A 65 11.56 -18.37 -22.84
C ASP A 65 11.20 -18.31 -21.34
N VAL A 66 10.55 -17.22 -20.91
CA VAL A 66 10.08 -17.03 -19.54
C VAL A 66 8.59 -16.70 -19.55
N ASN A 67 7.90 -17.06 -18.49
CA ASN A 67 6.47 -16.75 -18.35
C ASN A 67 6.27 -15.27 -17.98
N LEU A 68 6.38 -14.39 -18.97
CA LEU A 68 6.12 -12.96 -18.81
C LEU A 68 4.62 -12.70 -19.00
N VAL A 69 3.96 -12.25 -17.93
CA VAL A 69 2.53 -11.94 -17.92
C VAL A 69 2.33 -10.45 -17.65
N PRO A 70 1.66 -9.70 -18.55
CA PRO A 70 1.24 -8.35 -18.26
C PRO A 70 0.12 -8.35 -17.22
N TYR A 71 0.12 -7.40 -16.28
CA TYR A 71 -0.97 -7.20 -15.35
C TYR A 71 -1.40 -5.72 -15.31
N GLY A 72 -2.65 -5.48 -14.95
CA GLY A 72 -3.23 -4.14 -14.91
C GLY A 72 -3.09 -3.46 -13.56
N THR A 73 -3.59 -2.22 -13.48
CA THR A 73 -3.53 -1.38 -12.28
C THR A 73 -4.27 -1.98 -11.09
N GLU A 74 -5.37 -2.70 -11.29
CA GLU A 74 -6.11 -3.36 -10.21
C GLU A 74 -5.26 -4.41 -9.49
N THR A 75 -4.49 -5.20 -10.22
CA THR A 75 -3.54 -6.15 -9.62
C THR A 75 -2.47 -5.41 -8.82
N MET A 76 -1.96 -4.29 -9.33
CA MET A 76 -1.00 -3.45 -8.61
C MET A 76 -1.62 -2.89 -7.31
N HIS A 77 -2.88 -2.45 -7.35
CA HIS A 77 -3.59 -1.96 -6.17
C HIS A 77 -3.81 -3.04 -5.11
N LEU A 78 -4.13 -4.26 -5.53
CA LEU A 78 -4.22 -5.40 -4.63
C LEU A 78 -2.87 -5.70 -3.97
N LEU A 79 -1.81 -5.83 -4.77
CA LEU A 79 -0.48 -6.19 -4.26
C LEU A 79 0.08 -5.13 -3.30
N ARG A 80 -0.11 -3.83 -3.59
CA ARG A 80 0.30 -2.77 -2.67
C ARG A 80 -0.49 -2.83 -1.35
N ALA A 81 -1.78 -3.19 -1.39
CA ALA A 81 -2.61 -3.33 -0.20
C ALA A 81 -2.16 -4.52 0.66
N GLU A 82 -1.80 -5.66 0.07
CA GLU A 82 -1.18 -6.79 0.79
C GLU A 82 0.07 -6.37 1.56
N LYS A 83 0.85 -5.42 1.01
CA LYS A 83 2.03 -4.82 1.67
C LYS A 83 1.70 -3.72 2.67
N GLY A 84 0.48 -3.21 2.67
CA GLY A 84 0.10 -2.06 3.47
C GLY A 84 0.64 -0.73 2.95
N TYR A 85 1.00 -0.66 1.67
CA TYR A 85 1.44 0.58 1.04
C TYR A 85 0.24 1.46 0.71
N ILE A 86 0.36 2.75 1.01
CA ILE A 86 -0.71 3.72 0.81
C ILE A 86 -0.78 4.24 -0.63
N ILE A 87 -1.98 4.68 -1.03
CA ILE A 87 -2.18 5.54 -2.19
C ILE A 87 -2.55 6.93 -1.69
N VAL A 88 -1.83 7.95 -2.17
CA VAL A 88 -2.13 9.36 -1.88
C VAL A 88 -3.48 9.71 -2.50
N GLY A 89 -4.40 10.22 -1.68
CA GLY A 89 -5.78 10.52 -2.09
C GLY A 89 -6.78 9.42 -1.69
N GLN A 90 -6.32 8.23 -1.33
CA GLN A 90 -7.15 7.12 -0.84
C GLN A 90 -6.97 6.90 0.67
N GLU A 91 -5.76 6.64 1.14
CA GLU A 91 -5.42 6.60 2.56
C GLU A 91 -5.10 7.99 3.14
N THR A 92 -5.03 9.01 2.30
CA THR A 92 -4.69 10.37 2.72
C THR A 92 -5.70 11.39 2.23
N ASP A 93 -5.95 12.37 3.06
CA ASP A 93 -6.63 13.62 2.73
C ASP A 93 -5.88 14.80 3.34
N GLY A 94 -6.45 15.99 3.32
CA GLY A 94 -5.84 17.19 3.91
C GLY A 94 -5.72 17.16 5.45
N THR A 95 -6.24 16.15 6.13
CA THR A 95 -6.25 16.02 7.60
C THR A 95 -5.28 14.95 8.11
N VAL A 96 -4.82 14.05 7.25
CA VAL A 96 -3.95 12.92 7.59
C VAL A 96 -2.49 13.33 7.53
N THR A 97 -1.72 12.94 8.54
CA THR A 97 -0.28 13.20 8.65
C THR A 97 0.52 11.90 8.52
N PRO A 98 1.85 11.98 8.29
CA PRO A 98 2.69 10.77 8.33
C PRO A 98 2.62 10.00 9.64
N LEU A 99 2.32 10.67 10.77
CA LEU A 99 2.17 10.03 12.08
C LEU A 99 0.93 9.12 12.10
N ASP A 100 -0.15 9.57 11.49
CA ASP A 100 -1.41 8.82 11.39
C ASP A 100 -1.28 7.57 10.52
N LEU A 101 -0.33 7.56 9.59
CA LEU A 101 -0.07 6.47 8.64
C LEU A 101 1.04 5.51 9.09
N ASN A 102 1.59 5.67 10.30
CA ASN A 102 2.76 4.93 10.78
C ASN A 102 4.04 5.17 9.95
N LEU A 103 4.12 6.32 9.27
CA LEU A 103 5.25 6.73 8.43
C LEU A 103 6.19 7.73 9.13
N ASN A 104 6.17 7.81 10.45
CA ASN A 104 7.03 8.69 11.24
C ASN A 104 8.54 8.44 11.01
N TRP A 105 8.91 7.24 10.59
CA TRP A 105 10.27 6.87 10.23
C TRP A 105 10.79 7.62 8.99
N MET A 106 9.90 8.09 8.11
CA MET A 106 10.25 8.90 6.92
C MET A 106 10.64 10.33 7.29
N ILE A 107 10.27 10.79 8.47
CA ILE A 107 10.57 12.15 8.92
C ILE A 107 12.04 12.21 9.37
N GLY A 108 12.86 12.98 8.63
CA GLY A 108 14.31 13.05 8.87
C GLY A 108 14.66 13.64 10.22
N LYS A 109 14.99 12.82 11.20
CA LYS A 109 15.33 13.23 12.58
C LYS A 109 16.55 14.15 12.66
N LYS A 110 17.48 14.05 11.71
CA LYS A 110 18.70 14.88 11.68
C LYS A 110 18.48 16.28 11.08
N LYS A 111 17.34 16.51 10.43
CA LYS A 111 17.04 17.83 9.85
C LYS A 111 16.72 18.83 10.98
N LYS A 112 17.45 19.93 11.00
CA LYS A 112 17.21 21.01 11.96
C LYS A 112 15.84 21.65 11.75
N ASP A 113 15.48 21.89 10.47
CA ASP A 113 14.19 22.45 10.08
C ASP A 113 13.77 21.98 8.68
N PHE A 114 12.46 22.03 8.40
CA PHE A 114 11.83 21.76 7.11
C PHE A 114 10.40 22.30 7.09
N ILE A 115 9.86 22.54 5.89
CA ILE A 115 8.48 22.99 5.71
C ILE A 115 7.52 21.95 6.33
N GLY A 116 6.67 22.39 7.26
CA GLY A 116 5.71 21.53 7.95
C GLY A 116 6.19 20.98 9.32
N LYS A 117 7.47 21.13 9.72
CA LYS A 117 7.94 20.62 11.01
C LYS A 117 7.11 21.13 12.20
N ARG A 118 6.83 22.45 12.24
CA ARG A 118 6.00 23.05 13.28
C ARG A 118 4.57 22.53 13.27
N SER A 119 4.03 22.20 12.10
CA SER A 119 2.68 21.64 11.99
C SER A 119 2.58 20.26 12.65
N LEU A 120 3.62 19.43 12.55
CA LEU A 120 3.65 18.11 13.17
C LEU A 120 3.69 18.12 14.71
N THR A 121 3.98 19.28 15.34
CA THR A 121 4.01 19.43 16.80
C THR A 121 2.78 20.14 17.36
N ARG A 122 1.78 20.45 16.52
CA ARG A 122 0.55 21.10 16.99
C ARG A 122 -0.24 20.16 17.88
N SER A 123 -0.91 20.72 18.88
CA SER A 123 -1.65 19.95 19.87
C SER A 123 -2.74 19.05 19.29
N ASP A 124 -3.37 19.46 18.20
CA ASP A 124 -4.36 18.65 17.48
C ASP A 124 -3.76 17.49 16.67
N ILE A 125 -2.49 17.61 16.25
CA ILE A 125 -1.79 16.60 15.47
C ILE A 125 -1.15 15.52 16.36
N ILE A 126 -0.71 15.88 17.55
CA ILE A 126 -0.03 14.95 18.48
C ILE A 126 -0.99 14.24 19.43
N LYS A 127 -2.31 14.42 19.28
CA LYS A 127 -3.32 13.74 20.10
C LYS A 127 -3.29 12.23 19.87
N ASP A 128 -3.50 11.48 20.93
CA ASP A 128 -3.54 10.00 20.89
C ASP A 128 -4.83 9.44 20.27
N ASP A 129 -5.92 10.22 20.30
CA ASP A 129 -7.24 9.80 19.78
C ASP A 129 -7.46 10.06 18.28
N ARG A 130 -6.39 10.41 17.57
CA ARG A 130 -6.45 10.58 16.13
C ARG A 130 -6.75 9.25 15.41
N LYS A 131 -7.29 9.36 14.19
CA LYS A 131 -7.42 8.20 13.31
C LYS A 131 -6.03 7.76 12.86
N GLN A 132 -5.78 6.47 12.91
CA GLN A 132 -4.51 5.86 12.53
C GLN A 132 -4.77 4.70 11.57
N LEU A 133 -3.84 4.51 10.64
CA LEU A 133 -3.92 3.46 9.62
C LEU A 133 -3.69 2.09 10.25
N VAL A 134 -4.65 1.20 10.02
CA VAL A 134 -4.61 -0.20 10.43
C VAL A 134 -5.05 -1.12 9.30
N GLY A 135 -4.78 -2.40 9.44
CA GLY A 135 -5.40 -3.46 8.66
C GLY A 135 -6.65 -3.99 9.36
N LEU A 136 -7.61 -4.45 8.58
CA LEU A 136 -8.80 -5.16 9.04
C LEU A 136 -8.90 -6.49 8.31
N VAL A 137 -9.18 -7.53 9.06
CA VAL A 137 -9.36 -8.89 8.52
C VAL A 137 -10.67 -9.46 9.08
N PRO A 138 -11.61 -9.92 8.22
CA PRO A 138 -12.84 -10.54 8.70
C PRO A 138 -12.55 -11.74 9.60
N ILE A 139 -13.28 -11.88 10.71
CA ILE A 139 -13.19 -13.06 11.58
C ILE A 139 -13.63 -14.30 10.78
N ASP A 140 -14.79 -14.22 10.15
CA ASP A 140 -15.21 -15.20 9.17
C ASP A 140 -14.68 -14.80 7.79
N LYS A 141 -13.75 -15.59 7.28
CA LYS A 141 -13.04 -15.34 6.01
C LYS A 141 -13.92 -15.39 4.77
N SER A 142 -15.15 -15.85 4.88
CA SER A 142 -16.13 -15.85 3.79
C SER A 142 -16.72 -14.47 3.50
N TYR A 143 -16.62 -13.53 4.45
CA TYR A 143 -17.12 -12.17 4.26
C TYR A 143 -16.16 -11.27 3.49
N GLY A 144 -16.73 -10.48 2.58
CA GLY A 144 -16.05 -9.37 1.92
C GLY A 144 -16.20 -8.08 2.72
N ILE A 145 -15.17 -7.26 2.73
CA ILE A 145 -15.21 -5.87 3.21
C ILE A 145 -15.20 -4.98 1.96
N GLU A 146 -15.94 -3.88 1.98
CA GLU A 146 -15.99 -2.93 0.87
C GLU A 146 -15.35 -1.59 1.26
N GLU A 147 -14.77 -0.92 0.29
CA GLU A 147 -14.24 0.44 0.46
C GLU A 147 -15.36 1.41 0.85
N GLY A 148 -15.04 2.35 1.71
CA GLY A 148 -15.99 3.35 2.21
C GLY A 148 -16.88 2.88 3.35
N GLN A 149 -16.91 1.59 3.69
CA GLN A 149 -17.70 1.08 4.81
C GLN A 149 -17.25 1.71 6.14
N HIS A 150 -18.21 1.93 7.02
CA HIS A 150 -17.97 2.54 8.32
C HIS A 150 -17.48 1.51 9.34
N VAL A 151 -16.49 1.90 10.12
CA VAL A 151 -15.96 1.10 11.23
C VAL A 151 -16.56 1.58 12.53
N ILE A 152 -17.14 0.65 13.30
CA ILE A 152 -17.86 0.92 14.56
C ILE A 152 -17.34 0.01 15.67
N GLU A 153 -17.53 0.42 16.92
CA GLU A 153 -17.04 -0.31 18.08
C GLU A 153 -18.06 -1.34 18.58
N ASP A 154 -19.35 -1.01 18.50
CA ASP A 154 -20.44 -1.86 18.98
C ASP A 154 -21.15 -2.55 17.80
N LYS A 155 -21.48 -3.84 17.98
CA LYS A 155 -22.26 -4.62 17.02
C LYS A 155 -23.74 -4.22 16.97
N ASN A 156 -24.24 -3.57 18.00
CA ASN A 156 -25.64 -3.22 18.12
C ASN A 156 -25.92 -1.92 17.35
N ILE A 157 -26.42 -2.05 16.13
CA ILE A 157 -26.99 -0.94 15.39
C ILE A 157 -28.46 -0.81 15.82
N PRO A 158 -28.86 0.34 16.39
CA PRO A 158 -30.27 0.54 16.77
C PRO A 158 -31.19 0.41 15.56
N SER A 159 -32.30 -0.30 15.71
CA SER A 159 -33.31 -0.46 14.66
C SER A 159 -34.04 0.86 14.33
N GLN A 160 -34.04 1.80 15.26
CA GLN A 160 -34.48 3.18 15.07
C GLN A 160 -33.26 4.09 15.31
N ILE A 161 -32.83 4.78 14.27
CA ILE A 161 -31.65 5.67 14.34
C ILE A 161 -32.13 7.08 14.71
N ASP A 162 -32.46 7.26 15.98
CA ASP A 162 -32.77 8.60 16.53
C ASP A 162 -31.52 9.45 16.75
N LYS A 163 -30.34 8.81 16.77
CA LYS A 163 -29.05 9.48 16.97
C LYS A 163 -28.00 8.91 16.03
N PRO A 164 -27.02 9.72 15.58
CA PRO A 164 -25.91 9.23 14.77
C PRO A 164 -25.15 8.12 15.49
N ILE A 165 -24.83 7.03 14.78
CA ILE A 165 -23.98 5.96 15.28
C ILE A 165 -22.56 6.50 15.40
N LYS A 166 -21.93 6.28 16.55
CA LYS A 166 -20.54 6.68 16.77
C LYS A 166 -19.59 5.82 15.94
N MET A 167 -18.97 6.43 14.96
CA MET A 167 -17.98 5.78 14.10
C MET A 167 -16.58 5.89 14.69
N LEU A 168 -15.80 4.83 14.59
CA LEU A 168 -14.36 4.84 14.81
C LEU A 168 -13.63 5.41 13.60
N GLY A 169 -14.13 5.11 12.40
CA GLY A 169 -13.51 5.52 11.16
C GLY A 169 -14.17 4.87 9.95
N HIS A 170 -13.39 4.67 8.90
CA HIS A 170 -13.87 4.08 7.64
C HIS A 170 -12.78 3.24 6.97
N VAL A 171 -13.21 2.33 6.11
CA VAL A 171 -12.37 1.53 5.23
C VAL A 171 -11.89 2.41 4.07
N THR A 172 -10.58 2.47 3.87
CA THR A 172 -9.97 3.27 2.81
C THR A 172 -9.67 2.46 1.56
N SER A 173 -9.32 1.19 1.74
CA SER A 173 -9.05 0.25 0.65
C SER A 173 -9.48 -1.14 1.05
N SER A 174 -10.04 -1.91 0.12
CA SER A 174 -10.39 -3.30 0.37
C SER A 174 -10.24 -4.16 -0.88
N TYR A 175 -9.70 -5.37 -0.69
CA TYR A 175 -9.48 -6.33 -1.77
C TYR A 175 -9.64 -7.76 -1.26
N PHE A 176 -10.08 -8.66 -2.14
CA PHE A 176 -9.89 -10.08 -1.90
C PHE A 176 -8.45 -10.45 -2.29
N SER A 177 -7.67 -10.99 -1.35
CA SER A 177 -6.31 -11.45 -1.61
C SER A 177 -6.30 -12.93 -1.99
N PRO A 178 -5.97 -13.29 -3.25
CA PRO A 178 -5.79 -14.69 -3.63
C PRO A 178 -4.63 -15.36 -2.88
N THR A 179 -3.59 -14.59 -2.54
CA THR A 179 -2.43 -15.07 -1.80
C THR A 179 -2.79 -15.51 -0.38
N LEU A 180 -3.65 -14.74 0.29
CA LEU A 180 -4.10 -15.01 1.66
C LEU A 180 -5.42 -15.80 1.71
N ASN A 181 -6.10 -15.90 0.56
CA ASN A 181 -7.40 -16.55 0.39
C ASN A 181 -8.52 -15.98 1.27
N HIS A 182 -8.50 -14.67 1.48
CA HIS A 182 -9.57 -13.93 2.17
C HIS A 182 -9.51 -12.44 1.86
N SER A 183 -10.57 -11.72 2.24
CA SER A 183 -10.63 -10.27 2.15
C SER A 183 -9.68 -9.62 3.14
N ILE A 184 -9.01 -8.55 2.70
CA ILE A 184 -8.19 -7.65 3.51
C ILE A 184 -8.67 -6.24 3.30
N ALA A 185 -8.56 -5.39 4.31
CA ALA A 185 -8.89 -3.97 4.17
C ALA A 185 -7.92 -3.09 4.96
N MET A 186 -7.65 -1.92 4.44
CA MET A 186 -6.98 -0.84 5.15
C MET A 186 -8.03 0.15 5.64
N ALA A 187 -7.85 0.69 6.83
CA ALA A 187 -8.80 1.62 7.43
C ALA A 187 -8.11 2.68 8.27
N LEU A 188 -8.71 3.86 8.30
CA LEU A 188 -8.34 4.93 9.23
C LEU A 188 -9.32 4.94 10.41
N ILE A 189 -8.87 4.51 11.58
CA ILE A 189 -9.71 4.40 12.78
C ILE A 189 -9.10 5.12 13.98
N LYS A 190 -9.95 5.67 14.84
CA LYS A 190 -9.54 6.31 16.10
C LYS A 190 -8.75 5.35 16.97
N GLU A 191 -7.60 5.82 17.47
CA GLU A 191 -6.70 5.04 18.33
C GLU A 191 -6.28 3.70 17.70
N GLY A 192 -6.14 3.67 16.35
CA GLY A 192 -5.96 2.44 15.59
C GLY A 192 -4.82 1.57 16.10
N ASN A 193 -3.67 2.15 16.40
CA ASN A 193 -2.51 1.39 16.89
C ASN A 193 -2.75 0.73 18.26
N ARG A 194 -3.62 1.32 19.10
CA ARG A 194 -4.00 0.72 20.40
C ARG A 194 -5.00 -0.41 20.26
N LYS A 195 -5.73 -0.44 19.14
CA LYS A 195 -6.76 -1.45 18.86
C LYS A 195 -6.21 -2.69 18.14
N ILE A 196 -4.94 -2.73 17.78
CA ILE A 196 -4.34 -3.91 17.14
C ILE A 196 -4.51 -5.14 18.03
N GLY A 197 -5.04 -6.24 17.47
CA GLY A 197 -5.40 -7.46 18.17
C GLY A 197 -6.81 -7.47 18.76
N SER A 198 -7.57 -6.37 18.69
CA SER A 198 -8.96 -6.32 19.15
C SER A 198 -9.93 -6.62 18.03
N GLN A 199 -11.14 -7.04 18.43
CA GLN A 199 -12.27 -7.19 17.52
C GLN A 199 -13.12 -5.91 17.53
N ILE A 200 -13.45 -5.45 16.31
CA ILE A 200 -14.39 -4.36 16.05
C ILE A 200 -15.34 -4.77 14.92
N TYR A 201 -16.15 -3.87 14.42
CA TYR A 201 -17.16 -4.20 13.42
C TYR A 201 -17.09 -3.24 12.22
N VAL A 202 -17.38 -3.78 11.05
CA VAL A 202 -17.59 -3.01 9.82
C VAL A 202 -19.07 -3.05 9.48
N SER A 203 -19.69 -1.88 9.30
CA SER A 203 -21.10 -1.76 8.94
C SER A 203 -21.25 -1.88 7.43
N THR A 204 -22.11 -2.79 6.98
CA THR A 204 -22.46 -2.94 5.57
C THR A 204 -23.57 -1.96 5.16
N SER A 205 -23.78 -1.80 3.85
CA SER A 205 -24.86 -0.96 3.28
C SER A 205 -26.26 -1.39 3.74
N ASN A 206 -26.44 -2.66 4.09
CA ASN A 206 -27.73 -3.22 4.59
C ASN A 206 -27.83 -3.16 6.11
N MET A 207 -27.02 -2.34 6.78
CA MET A 207 -26.97 -2.20 8.24
C MET A 207 -26.62 -3.49 9.00
N ASN A 208 -26.16 -4.52 8.33
CA ASN A 208 -25.52 -5.67 8.96
C ASN A 208 -24.10 -5.29 9.41
N VAL A 209 -23.55 -6.06 10.33
CA VAL A 209 -22.19 -5.85 10.82
C VAL A 209 -21.31 -7.07 10.55
N ILE A 210 -20.11 -6.83 10.11
CA ILE A 210 -19.09 -7.86 9.92
C ILE A 210 -18.08 -7.73 11.05
N PRO A 211 -17.90 -8.75 11.90
CA PRO A 211 -16.83 -8.73 12.89
C PRO A 211 -15.47 -8.86 12.22
N VAL A 212 -14.55 -7.96 12.56
CA VAL A 212 -13.20 -7.92 12.01
C VAL A 212 -12.16 -7.83 13.11
N GLU A 213 -10.99 -8.41 12.88
CA GLU A 213 -9.82 -8.23 13.71
C GLU A 213 -9.03 -7.03 13.20
N VAL A 214 -8.57 -6.17 14.11
CA VAL A 214 -7.64 -5.09 13.82
C VAL A 214 -6.23 -5.64 13.81
N VAL A 215 -5.54 -5.50 12.69
CA VAL A 215 -4.16 -5.97 12.50
C VAL A 215 -3.26 -4.84 12.03
N LYS A 216 -1.96 -5.09 11.97
CA LYS A 216 -1.04 -4.17 11.27
C LYS A 216 -1.38 -4.16 9.78
N PRO A 217 -1.22 -3.02 9.08
CA PRO A 217 -1.60 -2.93 7.65
C PRO A 217 -0.72 -3.76 6.70
N ASN A 218 0.40 -4.31 7.17
CA ASN A 218 1.22 -5.26 6.41
C ASN A 218 0.65 -6.67 6.53
N PHE A 219 -0.15 -7.12 5.58
CA PHE A 219 -0.76 -8.45 5.60
C PHE A 219 0.19 -9.53 5.10
N LEU A 220 1.12 -9.17 4.20
CA LEU A 220 2.05 -10.10 3.54
C LEU A 220 3.49 -9.60 3.64
N ASP A 221 4.44 -10.52 3.92
CA ASP A 221 5.88 -10.28 3.95
C ASP A 221 6.29 -9.03 4.76
N PRO A 222 5.95 -8.94 6.05
CA PRO A 222 6.24 -7.77 6.88
C PRO A 222 7.75 -7.49 7.03
N GLU A 223 8.59 -8.48 6.80
CA GLU A 223 10.06 -8.37 6.88
C GLU A 223 10.71 -7.94 5.56
N ASN A 224 9.92 -7.70 4.50
CA ASN A 224 10.40 -7.30 3.17
C ASN A 224 11.38 -8.30 2.51
N LYS A 225 11.28 -9.59 2.80
CA LYS A 225 12.16 -10.62 2.21
C LYS A 225 12.00 -10.71 0.70
N ARG A 226 10.75 -10.63 0.21
CA ARG A 226 10.44 -10.65 -1.22
C ARG A 226 10.91 -9.39 -1.94
N LEU A 227 10.77 -8.24 -1.27
CA LEU A 227 11.19 -6.94 -1.81
C LEU A 227 12.71 -6.85 -1.97
N LEU A 228 13.45 -7.45 -1.04
CA LEU A 228 14.91 -7.33 -0.94
C LEU A 228 15.66 -8.51 -1.56
N SER A 229 14.95 -9.52 -2.04
CA SER A 229 15.53 -10.71 -2.68
C SER A 229 16.38 -10.42 -3.91
#